data_d7e5e1dfc634b6004c61fd7b3e293a66
#
_entry.id   d7e5e1dfc634b6004c61fd7b3e293a66
#
_cell.length_a   1.000
_cell.length_b   1.000
_cell.length_c   1.000
_cell.angle_alpha   90.00
_cell.angle_beta   90.00
_cell.angle_gamma   90.00
#
_symmetry.space_group_name_H-M   'P 1'
#
loop_
_entity.id
_entity.type
_entity.pdbx_description
1 polymer ?
#
loop_
_entity_poly.entity_id
_entity_poly.type
_entity_poly.pdbx_seq_one_letter_code
_entity_poly.pdbx_strand_id
1 'polypeptide(L)'
;MTHIHDLSVREQAAAIRGRELSPVDIAEHYLDRIDRLADRVGAYVTVTADLARDQAKTAERAVMAGEEAPLLGVPIPVKDLNMVKDVRTTLGSAAFADFTAFTDDNVVAFLRQAGTILLGKTNTPEFGLPCYTENDVAPPARTPWDLERSAGGSSGGAAAAVAAGLAPAAHGSDGGGSIRIPTSVCGLFGIKPTRGRISQGPIVPDLVGLSTSGPITRTVRDAALLLDVMAGNAPGDMYRAAPPEGTFLEAADRAPGRLRVGRTAVPPVSAAQVHPDCLAAYEAASELLAELGHEVEDIDTPWKEELMPHFEVLWASMATMTPVPPDREERLRPLTRYLRERGNAITAPQLLRAQAALQLAVRTGLPRLDQYDVILQPTLALPPVPVGYFDEVGPEENFVRQTLFTPFTSVYNVTGQPAVNVPLHWTDGGLPIGVMLAGRMGDEATLIALSAQLEEARPWAHRHPPIWD
;
A
#
# COMPACT_ATOMS: atom_id res chain seq x y z
N MET A 1 23.32 21.04 -1.40
CA MET A 1 22.00 21.74 -1.26
C MET A 1 20.96 20.66 -1.13
N THR A 2 20.05 20.79 -0.20
CA THR A 2 18.93 19.84 -0.06
C THR A 2 17.98 20.04 -1.24
N HIS A 3 17.69 18.98 -1.99
CA HIS A 3 16.73 19.04 -3.09
C HIS A 3 15.28 18.97 -2.56
N ILE A 4 14.30 19.46 -3.31
CA ILE A 4 12.90 19.42 -2.93
C ILE A 4 12.43 17.96 -2.66
N HIS A 5 12.89 16.99 -3.43
CA HIS A 5 12.52 15.58 -3.25
C HIS A 5 13.22 14.90 -2.05
N ASP A 6 14.22 15.52 -1.42
CA ASP A 6 14.78 15.07 -0.15
C ASP A 6 13.83 15.37 1.02
N LEU A 7 13.05 16.46 0.91
CA LEU A 7 12.11 16.88 1.95
C LEU A 7 10.97 15.86 2.11
N SER A 8 10.61 15.62 3.35
CA SER A 8 9.40 14.85 3.72
C SER A 8 8.12 15.62 3.37
N VAL A 9 6.96 14.95 3.41
CA VAL A 9 5.65 15.60 3.24
C VAL A 9 5.46 16.74 4.23
N ARG A 10 5.82 16.51 5.48
CA ARG A 10 5.70 17.51 6.57
C ARG A 10 6.60 18.71 6.35
N GLU A 11 7.83 18.47 5.93
CA GLU A 11 8.79 19.55 5.63
C GLU A 11 8.34 20.38 4.45
N GLN A 12 7.84 19.74 3.36
CA GLN A 12 7.25 20.47 2.23
C GLN A 12 6.04 21.30 2.67
N ALA A 13 5.10 20.72 3.42
CA ALA A 13 3.94 21.44 3.94
C ALA A 13 4.33 22.62 4.85
N ALA A 14 5.34 22.45 5.69
CA ALA A 14 5.87 23.51 6.54
C ALA A 14 6.53 24.63 5.74
N ALA A 15 7.37 24.29 4.76
CA ALA A 15 8.05 25.25 3.90
C ALA A 15 7.07 26.06 3.02
N ILE A 16 6.00 25.40 2.53
CA ILE A 16 4.91 26.08 1.80
C ILE A 16 4.19 27.08 2.72
N ARG A 17 3.80 26.63 3.93
CA ARG A 17 3.12 27.48 4.91
C ARG A 17 4.00 28.65 5.33
N GLY A 18 5.31 28.43 5.50
CA GLY A 18 6.33 29.45 5.77
C GLY A 18 6.65 30.35 4.58
N ARG A 19 6.10 30.06 3.38
CA ARG A 19 6.41 30.77 2.12
C ARG A 19 7.89 30.68 1.72
N GLU A 20 8.57 29.62 2.16
CA GLU A 20 9.95 29.31 1.81
C GLU A 20 10.04 28.54 0.47
N LEU A 21 8.99 27.76 0.13
CA LEU A 21 8.83 27.07 -1.14
C LEU A 21 7.46 27.39 -1.76
N SER A 22 7.45 27.61 -3.07
CA SER A 22 6.23 27.79 -3.84
C SER A 22 5.62 26.41 -4.19
N PRO A 23 4.30 26.21 -4.07
CA PRO A 23 3.62 25.06 -4.63
C PRO A 23 3.89 24.85 -6.14
N VAL A 24 4.09 25.94 -6.90
CA VAL A 24 4.42 25.89 -8.32
C VAL A 24 5.80 25.30 -8.54
N ASP A 25 6.81 25.75 -7.80
CA ASP A 25 8.18 25.23 -7.90
C ASP A 25 8.24 23.74 -7.51
N ILE A 26 7.49 23.34 -6.47
CA ILE A 26 7.39 21.95 -6.04
C ILE A 26 6.75 21.08 -7.13
N ALA A 27 5.65 21.53 -7.72
CA ALA A 27 4.97 20.80 -8.79
C ALA A 27 5.88 20.64 -10.03
N GLU A 28 6.53 21.71 -10.49
CA GLU A 28 7.46 21.65 -11.64
C GLU A 28 8.65 20.74 -11.33
N HIS A 29 9.22 20.81 -10.14
CA HIS A 29 10.31 19.91 -9.73
C HIS A 29 9.93 18.43 -9.89
N TYR A 30 8.75 18.03 -9.40
CA TYR A 30 8.32 16.64 -9.53
C TYR A 30 7.93 16.30 -10.97
N LEU A 31 7.30 17.19 -11.72
CA LEU A 31 6.98 16.97 -13.14
C LEU A 31 8.24 16.78 -13.98
N ASP A 32 9.29 17.56 -13.74
CA ASP A 32 10.59 17.40 -14.41
C ASP A 32 11.25 16.06 -14.07
N ARG A 33 11.15 15.60 -12.82
CA ARG A 33 11.66 14.29 -12.43
C ARG A 33 10.83 13.15 -13.03
N ILE A 34 9.52 13.29 -13.05
CA ILE A 34 8.61 12.32 -13.68
C ILE A 34 8.95 12.17 -15.17
N ASP A 35 9.13 13.27 -15.90
CA ASP A 35 9.49 13.25 -17.33
C ASP A 35 10.76 12.46 -17.60
N ARG A 36 11.78 12.59 -16.72
CA ARG A 36 13.06 11.91 -16.89
C ARG A 36 13.09 10.45 -16.45
N LEU A 37 12.31 10.07 -15.43
CA LEU A 37 12.54 8.83 -14.69
C LEU A 37 11.32 7.91 -14.63
N ALA A 38 10.09 8.42 -14.83
CA ALA A 38 8.89 7.63 -14.57
C ALA A 38 8.79 6.34 -15.40
N ASP A 39 9.16 6.39 -16.67
CA ASP A 39 9.14 5.21 -17.54
C ASP A 39 10.21 4.18 -17.17
N ARG A 40 11.35 4.63 -16.63
CA ARG A 40 12.44 3.73 -16.19
C ARG A 40 12.03 2.86 -15.02
N VAL A 41 11.20 3.41 -14.12
CA VAL A 41 10.69 2.70 -12.94
C VAL A 41 9.24 2.24 -13.08
N GLY A 42 8.57 2.56 -14.21
CA GLY A 42 7.16 2.18 -14.45
C GLY A 42 6.20 2.75 -13.41
N ALA A 43 6.43 3.99 -12.95
CA ALA A 43 5.73 4.55 -11.80
C ALA A 43 4.31 5.06 -12.11
N TYR A 44 4.08 5.61 -13.30
CA TYR A 44 2.81 6.26 -13.66
C TYR A 44 2.17 5.62 -14.89
N VAL A 45 0.83 5.53 -14.88
CA VAL A 45 0.00 5.20 -16.05
C VAL A 45 -0.47 6.47 -16.75
N THR A 46 -0.74 7.51 -15.97
CA THR A 46 -1.21 8.80 -16.44
C THR A 46 -0.57 9.92 -15.65
N VAL A 47 0.16 10.82 -16.31
CA VAL A 47 0.68 12.05 -15.71
C VAL A 47 -0.31 13.18 -16.00
N THR A 48 -0.69 13.96 -14.98
CA THR A 48 -1.68 15.06 -15.08
C THR A 48 -0.99 16.41 -14.99
N ALA A 49 0.03 16.66 -15.84
CA ALA A 49 0.89 17.82 -15.74
C ALA A 49 0.15 19.17 -15.75
N ASP A 50 -0.79 19.37 -16.68
CA ASP A 50 -1.55 20.64 -16.76
C ASP A 50 -2.45 20.83 -15.53
N LEU A 51 -3.14 19.77 -15.10
CA LEU A 51 -3.96 19.80 -13.87
C LEU A 51 -3.11 20.11 -12.64
N ALA A 52 -1.93 19.47 -12.52
CA ALA A 52 -1.00 19.71 -11.42
C ALA A 52 -0.54 21.18 -11.38
N ARG A 53 -0.18 21.76 -12.53
CA ARG A 53 0.18 23.17 -12.63
C ARG A 53 -0.93 24.12 -12.24
N ASP A 54 -2.17 23.84 -12.67
CA ASP A 54 -3.34 24.68 -12.34
C ASP A 54 -3.69 24.58 -10.85
N GLN A 55 -3.61 23.38 -10.27
CA GLN A 55 -3.78 23.17 -8.84
C GLN A 55 -2.66 23.86 -8.03
N ALA A 56 -1.41 23.79 -8.49
CA ALA A 56 -0.27 24.45 -7.85
C ALA A 56 -0.46 25.97 -7.81
N LYS A 57 -0.84 26.61 -8.91
CA LYS A 57 -1.16 28.05 -8.97
C LYS A 57 -2.34 28.41 -8.05
N THR A 58 -3.32 27.52 -7.91
CA THR A 58 -4.45 27.72 -7.01
C THR A 58 -4.00 27.63 -5.55
N ALA A 59 -3.19 26.63 -5.20
CA ALA A 59 -2.61 26.47 -3.89
C ALA A 59 -1.72 27.67 -3.51
N GLU A 60 -0.90 28.18 -4.44
CA GLU A 60 -0.06 29.35 -4.22
C GLU A 60 -0.91 30.60 -3.87
N ARG A 61 -1.99 30.83 -4.62
CA ARG A 61 -2.93 31.93 -4.30
C ARG A 61 -3.57 31.76 -2.92
N ALA A 62 -3.96 30.54 -2.54
CA ALA A 62 -4.53 30.24 -1.24
C ALA A 62 -3.52 30.52 -0.10
N VAL A 63 -2.25 30.08 -0.27
CA VAL A 63 -1.15 30.37 0.68
C VAL A 63 -0.93 31.89 0.83
N MET A 64 -0.94 32.62 -0.28
CA MET A 64 -0.78 34.10 -0.25
C MET A 64 -1.97 34.80 0.40
N ALA A 65 -3.17 34.22 0.30
CA ALA A 65 -4.37 34.71 0.99
C ALA A 65 -4.43 34.35 2.48
N GLY A 66 -3.50 33.50 2.95
CA GLY A 66 -3.47 33.03 4.34
C GLY A 66 -4.45 31.90 4.63
N GLU A 67 -4.90 31.18 3.59
CA GLU A 67 -5.71 29.96 3.76
C GLU A 67 -4.83 28.83 4.29
N GLU A 68 -5.41 27.97 5.13
CA GLU A 68 -4.71 26.84 5.74
C GLU A 68 -5.42 25.52 5.40
N ALA A 69 -4.64 24.53 4.96
CA ALA A 69 -5.06 23.15 4.90
C ALA A 69 -3.85 22.24 5.20
N PRO A 70 -4.07 21.02 5.72
CA PRO A 70 -2.99 20.16 6.22
C PRO A 70 -1.88 19.89 5.21
N LEU A 71 -2.24 19.74 3.92
CA LEU A 71 -1.33 19.39 2.81
C LEU A 71 -1.45 20.39 1.65
N LEU A 72 -1.79 21.66 1.95
CA LEU A 72 -1.96 22.68 0.92
C LEU A 72 -0.71 22.81 0.05
N GLY A 73 -0.84 22.47 -1.24
CA GLY A 73 0.23 22.57 -2.22
C GLY A 73 1.20 21.37 -2.26
N VAL A 74 1.00 20.33 -1.42
CA VAL A 74 1.83 19.13 -1.42
C VAL A 74 1.35 18.14 -2.49
N PRO A 75 2.26 17.64 -3.37
CA PRO A 75 1.87 16.73 -4.43
C PRO A 75 1.68 15.29 -3.92
N ILE A 76 0.50 14.71 -4.18
CA ILE A 76 0.18 13.30 -3.83
C ILE A 76 -0.46 12.61 -5.03
N PRO A 77 0.22 11.67 -5.69
CA PRO A 77 -0.38 10.87 -6.75
C PRO A 77 -1.32 9.80 -6.19
N VAL A 78 -2.29 9.39 -7.03
CA VAL A 78 -3.34 8.45 -6.67
C VAL A 78 -3.21 7.16 -7.48
N LYS A 79 -3.33 6.00 -6.83
CA LYS A 79 -3.31 4.69 -7.49
C LYS A 79 -4.39 4.59 -8.55
N ASP A 80 -4.07 3.97 -9.70
CA ASP A 80 -4.97 3.90 -10.85
C ASP A 80 -6.14 2.91 -10.71
N LEU A 81 -6.43 2.47 -9.51
CA LEU A 81 -7.67 1.77 -9.15
C LEU A 81 -8.75 2.72 -8.61
N ASN A 82 -8.36 3.91 -8.14
CA ASN A 82 -9.29 4.86 -7.56
C ASN A 82 -9.69 5.93 -8.58
N MET A 83 -10.98 6.24 -8.59
CA MET A 83 -11.55 7.24 -9.49
C MET A 83 -11.10 8.65 -9.10
N VAL A 84 -10.61 9.39 -10.09
CA VAL A 84 -10.35 10.83 -10.00
C VAL A 84 -11.15 11.48 -11.13
N LYS A 85 -12.12 12.28 -10.77
CA LYS A 85 -13.04 12.90 -11.74
C LYS A 85 -12.29 13.62 -12.87
N ASP A 86 -12.74 13.37 -14.10
CA ASP A 86 -12.22 13.93 -15.35
C ASP A 86 -10.77 13.52 -15.67
N VAL A 87 -10.22 12.49 -14.95
CA VAL A 87 -8.89 11.94 -15.20
C VAL A 87 -9.00 10.52 -15.76
N ARG A 88 -8.15 10.22 -16.75
CA ARG A 88 -8.01 8.87 -17.31
C ARG A 88 -7.68 7.87 -16.17
N THR A 89 -8.45 6.79 -16.11
CA THR A 89 -8.35 5.74 -15.08
C THR A 89 -8.46 4.39 -15.77
N THR A 90 -7.35 3.67 -15.88
CA THR A 90 -7.29 2.42 -16.67
C THR A 90 -7.59 1.17 -15.88
N LEU A 91 -7.60 1.25 -14.55
CA LEU A 91 -7.66 0.09 -13.66
C LEU A 91 -6.52 -0.93 -13.93
N GLY A 92 -5.39 -0.47 -14.51
CA GLY A 92 -4.29 -1.31 -14.95
C GLY A 92 -4.62 -2.23 -16.13
N SER A 93 -5.71 -1.98 -16.87
CA SER A 93 -6.24 -2.87 -17.92
C SER A 93 -6.31 -2.20 -19.28
N ALA A 94 -5.86 -2.92 -20.32
CA ALA A 94 -6.05 -2.51 -21.71
C ALA A 94 -7.55 -2.44 -22.12
N ALA A 95 -8.43 -3.13 -21.39
CA ALA A 95 -9.86 -3.06 -21.57
C ALA A 95 -10.44 -1.69 -21.21
N PHE A 96 -9.76 -0.93 -20.36
CA PHE A 96 -10.15 0.41 -19.89
C PHE A 96 -9.14 1.50 -20.26
N ALA A 97 -8.28 1.26 -21.25
CA ALA A 97 -7.22 2.18 -21.63
C ALA A 97 -7.67 3.63 -21.88
N ASP A 98 -8.91 3.82 -22.39
CA ASP A 98 -9.50 5.11 -22.73
C ASP A 98 -10.58 5.58 -21.74
N PHE A 99 -10.77 4.87 -20.62
CA PHE A 99 -11.81 5.23 -19.67
C PHE A 99 -11.41 6.49 -18.88
N THR A 100 -12.33 7.43 -18.77
CA THR A 100 -12.20 8.63 -17.95
C THR A 100 -13.21 8.56 -16.81
N ALA A 101 -12.72 8.75 -15.58
CA ALA A 101 -13.56 8.69 -14.40
C ALA A 101 -14.55 9.87 -14.35
N PHE A 102 -15.79 9.59 -13.95
CA PHE A 102 -16.88 10.58 -13.90
C PHE A 102 -17.12 11.16 -12.48
N THR A 103 -16.42 10.63 -11.48
CA THR A 103 -16.54 11.04 -10.08
C THR A 103 -15.19 10.89 -9.38
N ASP A 104 -15.01 11.52 -8.21
CA ASP A 104 -13.93 11.21 -7.29
C ASP A 104 -14.38 10.10 -6.34
N ASP A 105 -13.49 9.18 -6.00
CA ASP A 105 -13.65 8.34 -4.81
C ASP A 105 -13.53 9.19 -3.54
N ASN A 106 -14.15 8.73 -2.44
CA ASN A 106 -14.17 9.51 -1.19
C ASN A 106 -12.77 9.84 -0.67
N VAL A 107 -11.84 8.90 -0.74
CA VAL A 107 -10.43 9.13 -0.35
C VAL A 107 -9.77 10.22 -1.21
N VAL A 108 -10.11 10.30 -2.49
CA VAL A 108 -9.63 11.36 -3.39
C VAL A 108 -10.23 12.71 -3.01
N ALA A 109 -11.52 12.73 -2.68
CA ALA A 109 -12.18 13.95 -2.18
C ALA A 109 -11.53 14.44 -0.87
N PHE A 110 -11.15 13.54 0.06
CA PHE A 110 -10.45 13.91 1.29
C PHE A 110 -9.06 14.48 1.00
N LEU A 111 -8.30 13.87 0.09
CA LEU A 111 -7.00 14.42 -0.35
C LEU A 111 -7.14 15.82 -0.97
N ARG A 112 -8.16 16.04 -1.83
CA ARG A 112 -8.46 17.37 -2.40
C ARG A 112 -8.81 18.39 -1.32
N GLN A 113 -9.64 18.01 -0.33
CA GLN A 113 -10.00 18.89 0.79
C GLN A 113 -8.79 19.27 1.64
N ALA A 114 -7.80 18.40 1.74
CA ALA A 114 -6.52 18.69 2.41
C ALA A 114 -5.60 19.61 1.58
N GLY A 115 -5.98 19.98 0.35
CA GLY A 115 -5.25 20.89 -0.51
C GLY A 115 -4.13 20.25 -1.34
N THR A 116 -4.13 18.92 -1.52
CA THR A 116 -3.08 18.23 -2.30
C THR A 116 -3.14 18.54 -3.78
N ILE A 117 -1.99 18.44 -4.44
CA ILE A 117 -1.83 18.53 -5.91
C ILE A 117 -1.77 17.11 -6.48
N LEU A 118 -2.55 16.82 -7.52
CA LEU A 118 -2.53 15.54 -8.22
C LEU A 118 -1.44 15.54 -9.30
N LEU A 119 -0.34 14.79 -9.10
CA LEU A 119 0.68 14.59 -10.14
C LEU A 119 0.25 13.61 -11.23
N GLY A 120 -0.63 12.66 -10.89
CA GLY A 120 -1.08 11.64 -11.83
C GLY A 120 -1.62 10.39 -11.14
N LYS A 121 -1.85 9.38 -11.99
CA LYS A 121 -2.31 8.04 -11.59
C LYS A 121 -1.12 7.08 -11.59
N THR A 122 -0.81 6.51 -10.43
CA THR A 122 0.31 5.57 -10.30
C THR A 122 -0.05 4.18 -10.82
N ASN A 123 0.94 3.51 -11.36
CA ASN A 123 0.81 2.21 -12.00
C ASN A 123 0.31 1.11 -11.04
N THR A 124 -0.53 0.23 -11.55
CA THR A 124 -1.15 -0.90 -10.85
C THR A 124 -1.34 -2.05 -11.83
N PRO A 125 -1.27 -3.32 -11.41
CA PRO A 125 -1.65 -4.42 -12.28
C PRO A 125 -3.15 -4.44 -12.53
N GLU A 126 -3.56 -5.23 -13.51
CA GLU A 126 -4.96 -5.32 -13.94
C GLU A 126 -5.91 -5.62 -12.78
N PHE A 127 -6.85 -4.71 -12.52
CA PHE A 127 -7.83 -4.71 -11.42
C PHE A 127 -7.23 -4.85 -10.02
N GLY A 128 -5.91 -4.65 -9.88
CA GLY A 128 -5.21 -4.80 -8.61
C GLY A 128 -5.11 -6.23 -8.11
N LEU A 129 -5.37 -7.23 -8.95
CA LEU A 129 -5.40 -8.65 -8.56
C LEU A 129 -4.02 -9.23 -8.29
N PRO A 130 -2.97 -9.00 -9.13
CA PRO A 130 -1.64 -9.54 -8.89
C PRO A 130 -0.88 -8.84 -7.74
N CYS A 131 0.06 -9.57 -7.12
CA CYS A 131 0.99 -9.04 -6.13
C CYS A 131 2.25 -8.38 -6.75
N TYR A 132 2.27 -8.20 -8.06
CA TYR A 132 3.29 -7.53 -8.87
C TYR A 132 2.62 -6.57 -9.85
N THR A 133 3.36 -5.56 -10.34
CA THR A 133 2.78 -4.49 -11.16
C THR A 133 3.34 -4.52 -12.57
N GLU A 134 2.75 -5.38 -13.38
CA GLU A 134 3.01 -5.54 -14.80
C GLU A 134 1.66 -5.62 -15.54
N ASN A 135 1.48 -4.78 -16.55
CA ASN A 135 0.23 -4.65 -17.29
C ASN A 135 0.51 -4.23 -18.75
N ASP A 136 -0.56 -4.03 -19.54
CA ASP A 136 -0.46 -3.71 -20.95
C ASP A 136 -0.75 -2.22 -21.27
N VAL A 137 -0.77 -1.35 -20.24
CA VAL A 137 -1.06 0.10 -20.38
C VAL A 137 0.08 1.01 -19.93
N ALA A 138 1.12 0.44 -19.28
CA ALA A 138 2.30 1.15 -18.82
C ALA A 138 3.52 0.20 -18.73
N PRO A 139 4.76 0.71 -18.71
CA PRO A 139 5.93 -0.12 -18.41
C PRO A 139 5.81 -0.85 -17.06
N PRO A 140 6.45 -2.01 -16.87
CA PRO A 140 6.49 -2.71 -15.59
C PRO A 140 6.99 -1.81 -14.45
N ALA A 141 6.32 -1.85 -13.30
CA ALA A 141 6.83 -1.14 -12.13
C ALA A 141 8.04 -1.89 -11.55
N ARG A 142 9.15 -1.17 -11.44
CA ARG A 142 10.47 -1.67 -11.02
C ARG A 142 10.87 -1.06 -9.69
N THR A 143 11.47 -1.86 -8.81
CA THR A 143 12.07 -1.27 -7.62
C THR A 143 13.25 -0.38 -8.02
N PRO A 144 13.30 0.88 -7.55
CA PRO A 144 14.40 1.78 -7.87
C PRO A 144 15.77 1.32 -7.35
N TRP A 145 15.80 0.33 -6.46
CA TRP A 145 17.01 -0.26 -5.91
C TRP A 145 17.71 -1.20 -6.90
N ASP A 146 16.95 -1.83 -7.79
CA ASP A 146 17.44 -2.65 -8.89
C ASP A 146 16.37 -2.69 -10.00
N LEU A 147 16.66 -2.03 -11.12
CA LEU A 147 15.70 -1.87 -12.22
C LEU A 147 15.38 -3.18 -12.98
N GLU A 148 16.08 -4.27 -12.70
CA GLU A 148 15.75 -5.58 -13.24
C GLU A 148 14.70 -6.33 -12.37
N ARG A 149 14.31 -5.74 -11.23
CA ARG A 149 13.41 -6.36 -10.27
C ARG A 149 12.09 -5.60 -10.13
N SER A 150 11.03 -6.37 -9.83
CA SER A 150 9.68 -5.87 -9.65
C SER A 150 9.56 -4.96 -8.42
N ALA A 151 8.77 -3.91 -8.53
CA ALA A 151 8.34 -3.06 -7.41
C ALA A 151 7.25 -3.73 -6.55
N GLY A 152 6.92 -5.01 -6.81
CA GLY A 152 5.77 -5.62 -6.16
C GLY A 152 4.44 -5.04 -6.62
N GLY A 153 3.38 -5.32 -5.89
CA GLY A 153 2.02 -4.91 -6.25
C GLY A 153 0.99 -5.15 -5.13
N SER A 154 -0.19 -4.63 -5.38
CA SER A 154 -0.67 -3.97 -6.59
C SER A 154 -0.40 -2.45 -6.60
N SER A 155 0.13 -1.80 -5.54
CA SER A 155 0.52 -0.39 -5.53
C SER A 155 2.00 -0.19 -5.91
N GLY A 156 2.51 -0.98 -6.87
CA GLY A 156 3.92 -0.97 -7.25
C GLY A 156 4.37 0.35 -7.86
N GLY A 157 3.55 0.98 -8.72
CA GLY A 157 3.85 2.30 -9.25
C GLY A 157 3.92 3.40 -8.20
N ALA A 158 3.06 3.33 -7.18
CA ALA A 158 3.07 4.26 -6.05
C ALA A 158 4.38 4.13 -5.23
N ALA A 159 4.77 2.89 -4.91
CA ALA A 159 6.01 2.63 -4.20
C ALA A 159 7.25 3.00 -5.03
N ALA A 160 7.27 2.66 -6.33
CA ALA A 160 8.35 3.06 -7.23
C ALA A 160 8.46 4.59 -7.34
N ALA A 161 7.33 5.32 -7.41
CA ALA A 161 7.32 6.79 -7.45
C ALA A 161 7.96 7.39 -6.19
N VAL A 162 7.54 6.94 -5.00
CA VAL A 162 8.05 7.47 -3.73
C VAL A 162 9.52 7.09 -3.53
N ALA A 163 9.90 5.85 -3.81
CA ALA A 163 11.28 5.40 -3.65
C ALA A 163 12.26 6.06 -4.64
N ALA A 164 11.81 6.45 -5.83
CA ALA A 164 12.62 7.16 -6.83
C ALA A 164 12.58 8.69 -6.66
N GLY A 165 11.91 9.24 -5.63
CA GLY A 165 11.77 10.69 -5.45
C GLY A 165 10.92 11.38 -6.53
N LEU A 166 9.93 10.69 -7.11
CA LEU A 166 8.97 11.24 -8.07
C LEU A 166 7.68 11.73 -7.40
N ALA A 167 7.56 11.54 -6.11
CA ALA A 167 6.54 12.08 -5.24
C ALA A 167 7.03 11.99 -3.79
N PRO A 168 6.62 12.89 -2.88
CA PRO A 168 7.02 12.83 -1.48
C PRO A 168 6.33 11.67 -0.74
N ALA A 169 5.12 11.33 -1.15
CA ALA A 169 4.30 10.22 -0.70
C ALA A 169 3.27 9.86 -1.77
N ALA A 170 2.57 8.74 -1.62
CA ALA A 170 1.53 8.33 -2.53
C ALA A 170 0.35 7.65 -1.83
N HIS A 171 -0.83 7.73 -2.45
CA HIS A 171 -1.98 6.90 -2.11
C HIS A 171 -1.80 5.49 -2.68
N GLY A 172 -2.05 4.47 -1.85
CA GLY A 172 -2.13 3.06 -2.23
C GLY A 172 -3.41 2.40 -1.74
N SER A 173 -3.64 1.14 -2.14
CA SER A 173 -4.70 0.30 -1.61
C SER A 173 -4.21 -1.13 -1.39
N ASP A 174 -4.81 -1.88 -0.46
CA ASP A 174 -4.35 -3.17 0.03
C ASP A 174 -5.53 -4.11 0.24
N GLY A 175 -5.71 -5.08 -0.67
CA GLY A 175 -6.74 -6.13 -0.60
C GLY A 175 -6.18 -7.50 -0.21
N GLY A 176 -4.85 -7.70 -0.32
CA GLY A 176 -4.14 -8.93 0.04
C GLY A 176 -2.68 -8.71 0.42
N GLY A 177 -2.27 -7.43 0.58
CA GLY A 177 -0.89 -7.02 0.85
C GLY A 177 -0.42 -5.85 -0.02
N SER A 178 -1.29 -5.28 -0.82
CA SER A 178 -0.92 -4.38 -1.93
C SER A 178 -0.39 -2.99 -1.55
N ILE A 179 -0.30 -2.64 -0.27
CA ILE A 179 0.53 -1.55 0.27
C ILE A 179 1.84 -2.14 0.81
N ARG A 180 1.73 -3.18 1.63
CA ARG A 180 2.85 -3.78 2.39
C ARG A 180 3.86 -4.48 1.49
N ILE A 181 3.41 -5.19 0.46
CA ILE A 181 4.27 -5.87 -0.52
C ILE A 181 5.18 -4.87 -1.23
N PRO A 182 4.64 -3.85 -1.95
CA PRO A 182 5.50 -2.92 -2.68
C PRO A 182 6.36 -2.04 -1.75
N THR A 183 5.89 -1.69 -0.56
CA THR A 183 6.72 -0.95 0.39
C THR A 183 7.88 -1.78 0.93
N SER A 184 7.70 -3.11 1.08
CA SER A 184 8.80 -4.02 1.46
C SER A 184 9.90 -4.06 0.39
N VAL A 185 9.54 -4.24 -0.87
CA VAL A 185 10.52 -4.36 -1.97
C VAL A 185 11.07 -3.03 -2.48
N CYS A 186 10.49 -1.90 -2.05
CA CYS A 186 10.97 -0.56 -2.41
C CYS A 186 11.62 0.21 -1.25
N GLY A 187 11.76 -0.41 -0.05
CA GLY A 187 12.42 0.20 1.09
C GLY A 187 11.64 1.37 1.71
N LEU A 188 10.31 1.25 1.79
CA LEU A 188 9.39 2.28 2.25
C LEU A 188 8.57 1.84 3.45
N PHE A 189 8.03 2.81 4.18
CA PHE A 189 6.98 2.59 5.15
C PHE A 189 5.61 2.60 4.47
N GLY A 190 4.73 1.68 4.88
CA GLY A 190 3.36 1.64 4.40
C GLY A 190 2.42 1.06 5.44
N ILE A 191 1.24 1.65 5.57
CA ILE A 191 0.22 1.19 6.50
C ILE A 191 -1.04 0.75 5.76
N LYS A 192 -1.45 -0.48 5.99
CA LYS A 192 -2.80 -0.96 5.77
C LYS A 192 -3.60 -0.71 7.05
N PRO A 193 -4.48 0.28 7.09
CA PRO A 193 -5.25 0.55 8.30
C PRO A 193 -6.32 -0.52 8.56
N THR A 194 -7.02 -0.40 9.67
CA THR A 194 -8.18 -1.18 10.03
C THR A 194 -9.25 -1.10 8.94
N ARG A 195 -9.92 -2.22 8.65
CA ARG A 195 -11.10 -2.26 7.78
C ARG A 195 -12.11 -1.20 8.22
N GLY A 196 -12.57 -0.38 7.26
CA GLY A 196 -13.52 0.71 7.52
C GLY A 196 -12.92 1.96 8.15
N ARG A 197 -11.56 2.08 8.23
CA ARG A 197 -10.90 3.32 8.62
C ARG A 197 -11.00 4.39 7.54
N ILE A 198 -10.94 3.99 6.28
CA ILE A 198 -11.01 4.85 5.09
C ILE A 198 -12.18 4.34 4.23
N SER A 199 -13.04 5.27 3.81
CA SER A 199 -14.16 4.98 2.92
C SER A 199 -13.70 4.39 1.60
N GLN A 200 -14.38 3.34 1.12
CA GLN A 200 -14.18 2.75 -0.21
C GLN A 200 -15.18 3.29 -1.26
N GLY A 201 -16.14 4.10 -0.81
CA GLY A 201 -17.15 4.68 -1.70
C GLY A 201 -16.63 5.78 -2.62
N PRO A 202 -17.52 6.35 -3.47
CA PRO A 202 -18.96 6.07 -3.55
C PRO A 202 -19.33 4.92 -4.49
N ILE A 203 -18.43 4.46 -5.35
CA ILE A 203 -18.77 3.55 -6.47
C ILE A 203 -18.44 2.09 -6.15
N VAL A 204 -17.30 1.82 -5.50
CA VAL A 204 -16.86 0.45 -5.26
C VAL A 204 -17.62 -0.16 -4.09
N PRO A 205 -18.40 -1.24 -4.31
CA PRO A 205 -19.06 -1.93 -3.22
C PRO A 205 -18.04 -2.80 -2.46
N ASP A 206 -17.92 -2.58 -1.16
CA ASP A 206 -17.03 -3.38 -0.30
C ASP A 206 -17.76 -4.59 0.30
N LEU A 207 -18.21 -5.51 -0.56
CA LEU A 207 -19.00 -6.68 -0.17
C LEU A 207 -18.22 -7.74 0.61
N VAL A 208 -16.91 -7.82 0.37
CA VAL A 208 -16.03 -8.86 0.92
C VAL A 208 -15.21 -8.34 2.10
N GLY A 209 -14.99 -7.03 2.16
CA GLY A 209 -14.28 -6.36 3.24
C GLY A 209 -12.78 -6.65 3.30
N LEU A 210 -12.13 -6.98 2.17
CA LEU A 210 -10.70 -7.24 2.12
C LEU A 210 -9.88 -5.97 1.87
N SER A 211 -10.40 -5.06 1.05
CA SER A 211 -9.64 -3.89 0.58
C SER A 211 -9.73 -2.71 1.54
N THR A 212 -8.63 -1.98 1.64
CA THR A 212 -8.58 -0.66 2.26
C THR A 212 -7.55 0.22 1.55
N SER A 213 -7.76 1.53 1.55
CA SER A 213 -6.75 2.50 1.13
C SER A 213 -5.76 2.79 2.27
N GLY A 214 -4.58 3.33 1.93
CA GLY A 214 -3.59 3.76 2.91
C GLY A 214 -2.40 4.46 2.28
N PRO A 215 -1.59 5.17 3.07
CA PRO A 215 -0.43 5.90 2.60
C PRO A 215 0.80 5.00 2.38
N ILE A 216 1.62 5.41 1.41
CA ILE A 216 2.96 4.90 1.11
C ILE A 216 3.93 6.08 1.23
N THR A 217 4.92 5.98 2.12
CA THR A 217 5.81 7.10 2.50
C THR A 217 7.23 6.64 2.78
N ARG A 218 8.16 7.58 2.88
CA ARG A 218 9.52 7.32 3.36
C ARG A 218 9.59 7.32 4.89
N THR A 219 8.77 8.12 5.58
CA THR A 219 8.80 8.29 7.03
C THR A 219 7.48 7.87 7.68
N VAL A 220 7.54 7.45 8.94
CA VAL A 220 6.35 7.09 9.71
C VAL A 220 5.44 8.30 9.97
N ARG A 221 6.03 9.46 10.27
CA ARG A 221 5.27 10.68 10.55
C ARG A 221 4.52 11.21 9.34
N ASP A 222 5.07 11.05 8.12
CA ASP A 222 4.36 11.39 6.89
C ASP A 222 3.16 10.45 6.66
N ALA A 223 3.33 9.15 6.95
CA ALA A 223 2.22 8.19 6.86
C ALA A 223 1.11 8.51 7.87
N ALA A 224 1.48 8.87 9.08
CA ALA A 224 0.53 9.27 10.12
C ALA A 224 -0.28 10.50 9.71
N LEU A 225 0.37 11.56 9.21
CA LEU A 225 -0.30 12.75 8.69
C LEU A 225 -1.23 12.44 7.52
N LEU A 226 -0.78 11.61 6.56
CA LEU A 226 -1.60 11.20 5.43
C LEU A 226 -2.77 10.33 5.87
N LEU A 227 -2.59 9.46 6.87
CA LEU A 227 -3.68 8.67 7.42
C LEU A 227 -4.73 9.54 8.11
N ASP A 228 -4.33 10.59 8.84
CA ASP A 228 -5.26 11.59 9.40
C ASP A 228 -6.11 12.25 8.30
N VAL A 229 -5.50 12.58 7.16
CA VAL A 229 -6.20 13.18 6.02
C VAL A 229 -7.13 12.20 5.30
N MET A 230 -6.68 10.95 5.13
CA MET A 230 -7.42 9.93 4.36
C MET A 230 -8.51 9.24 5.19
N ALA A 231 -8.39 9.25 6.54
CA ALA A 231 -9.33 8.56 7.43
C ALA A 231 -10.69 9.26 7.43
N GLY A 232 -11.74 8.46 7.32
CA GLY A 232 -13.11 8.94 7.35
C GLY A 232 -14.09 7.96 6.71
N ASN A 233 -15.36 8.10 7.07
CA ASN A 233 -16.46 7.31 6.54
C ASN A 233 -17.48 8.21 5.87
N ALA A 234 -18.13 7.69 4.86
CA ALA A 234 -19.26 8.33 4.19
C ALA A 234 -20.59 7.61 4.51
N PRO A 235 -21.73 8.30 4.35
CA PRO A 235 -23.05 7.64 4.41
C PRO A 235 -23.10 6.48 3.41
N GLY A 236 -23.49 5.29 3.90
CA GLY A 236 -23.58 4.08 3.08
C GLY A 236 -22.37 3.14 3.16
N ASP A 237 -21.26 3.53 3.79
CA ASP A 237 -20.14 2.62 4.02
C ASP A 237 -20.58 1.44 4.89
N MET A 238 -20.30 0.22 4.41
CA MET A 238 -20.67 -1.02 5.10
C MET A 238 -19.81 -1.26 6.35
N TYR A 239 -18.52 -0.93 6.29
CA TYR A 239 -17.58 -1.08 7.40
C TYR A 239 -17.17 0.30 7.91
N ARG A 240 -17.15 0.44 9.23
CA ARG A 240 -16.76 1.68 9.91
C ARG A 240 -15.90 1.36 11.12
N ALA A 241 -14.66 1.85 11.11
CA ALA A 241 -13.82 1.80 12.29
C ALA A 241 -14.18 2.94 13.25
N ALA A 242 -14.07 2.69 14.55
CA ALA A 242 -14.21 3.75 15.53
C ALA A 242 -13.17 4.85 15.32
N PRO A 243 -13.49 6.12 15.54
CA PRO A 243 -12.50 7.20 15.47
C PRO A 243 -11.33 6.92 16.43
N PRO A 244 -10.10 7.29 16.08
CA PRO A 244 -8.96 7.18 16.98
C PRO A 244 -9.09 8.19 18.13
N GLU A 245 -8.40 7.92 19.24
CA GLU A 245 -8.20 8.92 20.30
C GLU A 245 -7.07 9.88 19.89
N GLY A 246 -7.40 11.11 19.50
CA GLY A 246 -6.47 12.08 18.95
C GLY A 246 -6.13 11.79 17.47
N THR A 247 -5.04 12.36 17.00
CA THR A 247 -4.57 12.17 15.62
C THR A 247 -3.52 11.06 15.55
N PHE A 248 -3.38 10.45 14.37
CA PHE A 248 -2.30 9.50 14.13
C PHE A 248 -0.92 10.16 14.14
N LEU A 249 -0.85 11.44 13.75
CA LEU A 249 0.37 12.21 13.85
C LEU A 249 0.80 12.40 15.32
N GLU A 250 -0.12 12.71 16.22
CA GLU A 250 0.16 12.77 17.67
C GLU A 250 0.60 11.40 18.22
N ALA A 251 0.07 10.29 17.66
CA ALA A 251 0.50 8.96 18.05
C ALA A 251 1.97 8.69 17.67
N ALA A 252 2.44 9.21 16.53
CA ALA A 252 3.83 9.10 16.10
C ALA A 252 4.84 9.86 17.01
N ASP A 253 4.36 10.82 17.79
CA ASP A 253 5.17 11.60 18.72
C ASP A 253 5.10 11.07 20.18
N ARG A 254 4.33 9.99 20.41
CA ARG A 254 4.19 9.36 21.72
C ARG A 254 5.04 8.09 21.82
N ALA A 255 5.66 7.87 22.98
CA ALA A 255 6.31 6.61 23.26
C ALA A 255 5.26 5.47 23.32
N PRO A 256 5.48 4.31 22.68
CA PRO A 256 4.52 3.21 22.67
C PRO A 256 4.36 2.52 24.02
N GLY A 257 5.24 2.81 24.99
CA GLY A 257 5.35 2.07 26.23
C GLY A 257 6.00 0.68 26.02
N ARG A 258 5.95 -0.16 27.05
CA ARG A 258 6.42 -1.55 26.95
C ARG A 258 5.30 -2.41 26.37
N LEU A 259 5.53 -2.97 25.19
CA LEU A 259 4.57 -3.82 24.48
C LEU A 259 4.92 -5.29 24.61
N ARG A 260 3.90 -6.15 24.53
CA ARG A 260 4.05 -7.59 24.29
C ARG A 260 3.95 -7.87 22.80
N VAL A 261 5.03 -8.38 22.23
CA VAL A 261 5.16 -8.68 20.81
C VAL A 261 5.21 -10.18 20.62
N GLY A 262 4.17 -10.74 20.01
CA GLY A 262 4.21 -12.13 19.55
C GLY A 262 4.91 -12.20 18.20
N ARG A 263 5.88 -13.11 18.01
CA ARG A 263 6.60 -13.23 16.74
C ARG A 263 6.47 -14.62 16.11
N THR A 264 6.32 -14.68 14.80
CA THR A 264 6.36 -15.94 14.04
C THR A 264 6.80 -15.72 12.60
N ALA A 265 7.69 -16.56 12.11
CA ALA A 265 8.09 -16.63 10.70
C ALA A 265 7.53 -17.87 10.00
N VAL A 266 6.60 -18.61 10.65
CA VAL A 266 5.94 -19.77 10.04
C VAL A 266 4.84 -19.31 9.09
N PRO A 267 4.97 -19.58 7.77
CA PRO A 267 3.95 -19.17 6.81
C PRO A 267 2.65 -19.96 7.01
N PRO A 268 1.48 -19.35 6.84
CA PRO A 268 0.21 -20.08 6.77
C PRO A 268 0.14 -21.07 5.59
N VAL A 269 0.91 -20.84 4.53
CA VAL A 269 1.03 -21.71 3.34
C VAL A 269 2.23 -22.61 3.55
N SER A 270 2.01 -23.90 3.79
CA SER A 270 3.06 -24.84 4.19
C SER A 270 4.18 -25.03 3.16
N ALA A 271 3.84 -24.87 1.86
CA ALA A 271 4.80 -24.95 0.75
C ALA A 271 5.72 -23.70 0.65
N ALA A 272 5.38 -22.59 1.30
CA ALA A 272 6.18 -21.38 1.25
C ALA A 272 7.44 -21.51 2.11
N GLN A 273 8.60 -21.22 1.49
CA GLN A 273 9.88 -21.18 2.18
C GLN A 273 10.35 -19.74 2.33
N VAL A 274 10.65 -19.32 3.55
CA VAL A 274 11.14 -17.98 3.81
C VAL A 274 12.64 -17.92 3.51
N HIS A 275 13.02 -17.00 2.61
CA HIS A 275 14.42 -16.79 2.22
C HIS A 275 15.28 -16.37 3.40
N PRO A 276 16.56 -16.80 3.48
CA PRO A 276 17.48 -16.43 4.56
C PRO A 276 17.55 -14.93 4.84
N ASP A 277 17.56 -14.06 3.80
CA ASP A 277 17.57 -12.61 3.98
C ASP A 277 16.29 -12.08 4.64
N CYS A 278 15.13 -12.67 4.32
CA CYS A 278 13.86 -12.32 4.97
C CYS A 278 13.83 -12.78 6.43
N LEU A 279 14.41 -13.95 6.73
CA LEU A 279 14.59 -14.41 8.11
C LEU A 279 15.58 -13.54 8.88
N ALA A 280 16.70 -13.14 8.28
CA ALA A 280 17.66 -12.24 8.89
C ALA A 280 17.05 -10.88 9.23
N ALA A 281 16.22 -10.33 8.34
CA ALA A 281 15.46 -9.11 8.61
C ALA A 281 14.50 -9.26 9.79
N TYR A 282 13.79 -10.37 9.85
CA TYR A 282 12.87 -10.71 10.95
C TYR A 282 13.59 -10.87 12.29
N GLU A 283 14.71 -11.60 12.34
CA GLU A 283 15.49 -11.76 13.57
C GLU A 283 16.09 -10.43 14.03
N ALA A 284 16.67 -9.64 13.11
CA ALA A 284 17.23 -8.33 13.44
C ALA A 284 16.16 -7.33 13.94
N ALA A 285 14.92 -7.44 13.49
CA ALA A 285 13.81 -6.66 14.01
C ALA A 285 13.36 -7.15 15.40
N SER A 286 13.37 -8.47 15.63
CA SER A 286 13.07 -9.06 16.95
C SER A 286 14.07 -8.60 18.01
N GLU A 287 15.36 -8.63 17.67
CA GLU A 287 16.45 -8.17 18.55
C GLU A 287 16.28 -6.69 18.87
N LEU A 288 16.04 -5.84 17.85
CA LEU A 288 15.83 -4.41 18.04
C LEU A 288 14.63 -4.12 18.96
N LEU A 289 13.51 -4.83 18.81
CA LEU A 289 12.35 -4.68 19.68
C LEU A 289 12.68 -5.04 21.14
N ALA A 290 13.43 -6.11 21.37
CA ALA A 290 13.87 -6.51 22.69
C ALA A 290 14.86 -5.48 23.30
N GLU A 291 15.81 -4.96 22.52
CA GLU A 291 16.73 -3.89 22.93
C GLU A 291 15.99 -2.60 23.32
N LEU A 292 14.88 -2.29 22.67
CA LEU A 292 14.01 -1.17 22.99
C LEU A 292 13.11 -1.40 24.21
N GLY A 293 13.21 -2.59 24.84
CA GLY A 293 12.53 -2.91 26.09
C GLY A 293 11.16 -3.57 25.95
N HIS A 294 10.77 -3.98 24.74
CA HIS A 294 9.55 -4.75 24.51
C HIS A 294 9.73 -6.21 24.92
N GLU A 295 8.62 -6.87 25.23
CA GLU A 295 8.57 -8.30 25.54
C GLU A 295 8.28 -9.08 24.26
N VAL A 296 9.29 -9.80 23.74
CA VAL A 296 9.21 -10.51 22.47
C VAL A 296 9.15 -12.03 22.73
N GLU A 297 8.10 -12.68 22.25
CA GLU A 297 7.83 -14.10 22.46
C GLU A 297 7.55 -14.83 21.15
N ASP A 298 8.09 -16.04 20.97
CA ASP A 298 7.71 -16.91 19.87
C ASP A 298 6.27 -17.41 20.05
N ILE A 299 5.49 -17.37 18.98
CA ILE A 299 4.09 -17.79 19.00
C ILE A 299 3.77 -18.77 17.87
N ASP A 300 2.81 -19.65 18.14
CA ASP A 300 2.15 -20.42 17.10
C ASP A 300 1.09 -19.56 16.38
N THR A 301 1.16 -19.53 15.04
CA THR A 301 0.13 -18.86 14.25
C THR A 301 -1.22 -19.60 14.37
N PRO A 302 -2.33 -18.89 14.64
CA PRO A 302 -3.67 -19.50 14.57
C PRO A 302 -4.15 -19.70 13.12
N TRP A 303 -3.45 -19.13 12.16
CA TRP A 303 -3.80 -19.17 10.75
C TRP A 303 -3.21 -20.41 10.08
N LYS A 304 -4.05 -21.16 9.38
CA LYS A 304 -3.69 -22.45 8.81
C LYS A 304 -4.00 -22.51 7.32
N GLU A 305 -3.33 -23.41 6.62
CA GLU A 305 -3.43 -23.61 5.18
C GLU A 305 -4.86 -23.92 4.71
N GLU A 306 -5.67 -24.60 5.54
CA GLU A 306 -7.06 -24.90 5.21
C GLU A 306 -7.93 -23.64 4.94
N LEU A 307 -7.44 -22.45 5.29
CA LEU A 307 -8.11 -21.18 4.99
C LEU A 307 -7.85 -20.69 3.56
N MET A 308 -6.78 -21.14 2.92
CA MET A 308 -6.39 -20.67 1.58
C MET A 308 -7.46 -20.93 0.50
N PRO A 309 -8.08 -22.12 0.41
CA PRO A 309 -9.15 -22.35 -0.58
C PRO A 309 -10.35 -21.40 -0.40
N HIS A 310 -10.63 -20.99 0.82
CA HIS A 310 -11.71 -20.02 1.09
C HIS A 310 -11.32 -18.61 0.67
N PHE A 311 -10.07 -18.21 0.90
CA PHE A 311 -9.55 -16.95 0.39
C PHE A 311 -9.56 -16.90 -1.14
N GLU A 312 -9.15 -17.98 -1.81
CA GLU A 312 -9.18 -18.08 -3.28
C GLU A 312 -10.59 -17.92 -3.86
N VAL A 313 -11.60 -18.49 -3.21
CA VAL A 313 -13.01 -18.30 -3.61
C VAL A 313 -13.39 -16.81 -3.56
N LEU A 314 -13.02 -16.08 -2.49
CA LEU A 314 -13.27 -14.66 -2.39
C LEU A 314 -12.50 -13.88 -3.46
N TRP A 315 -11.22 -14.20 -3.66
CA TRP A 315 -10.34 -13.51 -4.60
C TRP A 315 -10.80 -13.67 -6.05
N ALA A 316 -11.13 -14.88 -6.46
CA ALA A 316 -11.69 -15.17 -7.78
C ALA A 316 -13.06 -14.48 -7.99
N SER A 317 -13.90 -14.45 -6.95
CA SER A 317 -15.18 -13.72 -7.01
C SER A 317 -14.96 -12.21 -7.18
N MET A 318 -13.98 -11.63 -6.50
CA MET A 318 -13.62 -10.20 -6.65
C MET A 318 -13.15 -9.87 -8.08
N ALA A 319 -12.46 -10.78 -8.76
CA ALA A 319 -12.05 -10.59 -10.14
C ALA A 319 -13.24 -10.38 -11.12
N THR A 320 -14.44 -10.82 -10.74
CA THR A 320 -15.67 -10.63 -11.54
C THR A 320 -16.40 -9.32 -11.25
N MET A 321 -16.03 -8.60 -10.18
CA MET A 321 -16.75 -7.39 -9.73
C MET A 321 -16.62 -6.21 -10.69
N THR A 322 -15.52 -6.11 -11.43
CA THR A 322 -15.37 -5.08 -12.48
C THR A 322 -16.11 -5.54 -13.74
N PRO A 323 -17.20 -4.85 -14.13
CA PRO A 323 -17.92 -5.19 -15.36
C PRO A 323 -17.05 -4.84 -16.57
N VAL A 324 -16.65 -5.86 -17.33
CA VAL A 324 -15.90 -5.71 -18.59
C VAL A 324 -16.88 -5.86 -19.76
N PRO A 325 -16.90 -4.94 -20.73
CA PRO A 325 -17.70 -5.11 -21.93
C PRO A 325 -17.29 -6.39 -22.69
N PRO A 326 -18.26 -7.18 -23.21
CA PRO A 326 -17.95 -8.46 -23.86
C PRO A 326 -16.94 -8.38 -25.01
N ASP A 327 -16.95 -7.28 -25.76
CA ASP A 327 -16.02 -6.99 -26.86
C ASP A 327 -14.60 -6.61 -26.38
N ARG A 328 -14.39 -6.49 -25.08
CA ARG A 328 -13.10 -6.16 -24.45
C ARG A 328 -12.53 -7.27 -23.56
N GLU A 329 -13.25 -8.36 -23.32
CA GLU A 329 -12.78 -9.50 -22.50
C GLU A 329 -11.47 -10.10 -23.03
N GLU A 330 -11.27 -10.11 -24.35
CA GLU A 330 -10.03 -10.61 -24.98
C GLU A 330 -8.81 -9.74 -24.68
N ARG A 331 -9.00 -8.48 -24.24
CA ARG A 331 -7.92 -7.55 -23.87
C ARG A 331 -7.42 -7.79 -22.44
N LEU A 332 -8.09 -8.62 -21.68
CA LEU A 332 -7.66 -8.95 -20.31
C LEU A 332 -6.43 -9.85 -20.33
N ARG A 333 -5.56 -9.67 -19.36
CA ARG A 333 -4.38 -10.51 -19.17
C ARG A 333 -4.75 -11.96 -18.81
N PRO A 334 -3.87 -12.94 -19.10
CA PRO A 334 -4.15 -14.36 -18.86
C PRO A 334 -4.57 -14.68 -17.42
N LEU A 335 -3.89 -14.12 -16.42
CA LEU A 335 -4.23 -14.34 -15.01
C LEU A 335 -5.63 -13.80 -14.67
N THR A 336 -5.98 -12.61 -15.16
CA THR A 336 -7.30 -12.01 -14.92
C THR A 336 -8.41 -12.86 -15.53
N ARG A 337 -8.23 -13.32 -16.76
CA ARG A 337 -9.19 -14.25 -17.41
C ARG A 337 -9.36 -15.54 -16.61
N TYR A 338 -8.26 -16.14 -16.19
CA TYR A 338 -8.27 -17.35 -15.36
C TYR A 338 -9.04 -17.14 -14.04
N LEU A 339 -8.77 -16.05 -13.32
CA LEU A 339 -9.48 -15.74 -12.06
C LEU A 339 -10.96 -15.46 -12.31
N ARG A 340 -11.31 -14.72 -13.38
CA ARG A 340 -12.70 -14.44 -13.75
C ARG A 340 -13.46 -15.69 -14.15
N GLU A 341 -12.86 -16.59 -14.91
CA GLU A 341 -13.44 -17.90 -15.26
C GLU A 341 -13.77 -18.70 -14.00
N ARG A 342 -12.82 -18.83 -13.07
CA ARG A 342 -13.04 -19.46 -11.76
C ARG A 342 -14.13 -18.74 -10.95
N GLY A 343 -14.09 -17.40 -10.90
CA GLY A 343 -15.06 -16.59 -10.18
C GLY A 343 -16.49 -16.77 -10.70
N ASN A 344 -16.67 -16.80 -12.03
CA ASN A 344 -17.97 -17.03 -12.67
C ASN A 344 -18.52 -18.44 -12.43
N ALA A 345 -17.66 -19.42 -12.14
CA ALA A 345 -18.08 -20.78 -11.80
C ALA A 345 -18.48 -20.95 -10.32
N ILE A 346 -18.18 -19.95 -9.47
CA ILE A 346 -18.52 -19.98 -8.04
C ILE A 346 -20.00 -19.69 -7.85
N THR A 347 -20.70 -20.58 -7.18
CA THR A 347 -22.11 -20.37 -6.80
C THR A 347 -22.23 -19.52 -5.55
N ALA A 348 -23.35 -18.81 -5.38
CA ALA A 348 -23.64 -18.04 -4.16
C ALA A 348 -23.49 -18.87 -2.86
N PRO A 349 -23.97 -20.14 -2.77
CA PRO A 349 -23.71 -20.96 -1.59
C PRO A 349 -22.22 -21.25 -1.33
N GLN A 350 -21.38 -21.39 -2.38
CA GLN A 350 -19.94 -21.59 -2.21
C GLN A 350 -19.27 -20.31 -1.67
N LEU A 351 -19.61 -19.15 -2.21
CA LEU A 351 -19.12 -17.86 -1.74
C LEU A 351 -19.49 -17.61 -0.27
N LEU A 352 -20.76 -17.84 0.10
CA LEU A 352 -21.21 -17.66 1.47
C LEU A 352 -20.54 -18.62 2.46
N ARG A 353 -20.31 -19.89 2.07
CA ARG A 353 -19.58 -20.85 2.90
C ARG A 353 -18.12 -20.45 3.09
N ALA A 354 -17.44 -19.98 2.03
CA ALA A 354 -16.08 -19.51 2.13
C ALA A 354 -15.97 -18.30 3.07
N GLN A 355 -16.86 -17.33 2.92
CA GLN A 355 -16.92 -16.17 3.80
C GLN A 355 -17.21 -16.56 5.25
N ALA A 356 -18.15 -17.49 5.49
CA ALA A 356 -18.46 -17.97 6.83
C ALA A 356 -17.27 -18.72 7.46
N ALA A 357 -16.55 -19.55 6.69
CA ALA A 357 -15.36 -20.27 7.17
C ALA A 357 -14.25 -19.29 7.60
N LEU A 358 -13.96 -18.27 6.79
CA LEU A 358 -12.98 -17.24 7.15
C LEU A 358 -13.42 -16.43 8.38
N GLN A 359 -14.69 -16.06 8.48
CA GLN A 359 -15.21 -15.37 9.68
C GLN A 359 -15.11 -16.22 10.94
N LEU A 360 -15.38 -17.53 10.84
CA LEU A 360 -15.23 -18.44 11.96
C LEU A 360 -13.76 -18.56 12.39
N ALA A 361 -12.84 -18.67 11.42
CA ALA A 361 -11.40 -18.68 11.71
C ALA A 361 -10.96 -17.40 12.41
N VAL A 362 -11.43 -16.24 11.98
CA VAL A 362 -11.14 -14.95 12.63
C VAL A 362 -11.64 -14.94 14.07
N ARG A 363 -12.88 -15.36 14.30
CA ARG A 363 -13.52 -15.40 15.65
C ARG A 363 -12.82 -16.36 16.61
N THR A 364 -12.22 -17.43 16.11
CA THR A 364 -11.51 -18.43 16.92
C THR A 364 -10.02 -18.16 17.03
N GLY A 365 -9.44 -17.49 16.03
CA GLY A 365 -8.00 -17.19 15.97
C GLY A 365 -7.61 -15.93 16.73
N LEU A 366 -8.33 -14.82 16.54
CA LEU A 366 -7.99 -13.54 17.18
C LEU A 366 -7.90 -13.63 18.72
N PRO A 367 -8.83 -14.26 19.44
CA PRO A 367 -8.72 -14.37 20.91
C PRO A 367 -7.45 -15.05 21.39
N ARG A 368 -6.82 -15.90 20.58
CA ARG A 368 -5.53 -16.52 20.89
C ARG A 368 -4.36 -15.55 20.84
N LEU A 369 -4.53 -14.42 20.16
CA LEU A 369 -3.53 -13.36 20.00
C LEU A 369 -3.81 -12.14 20.90
N ASP A 370 -4.95 -12.09 21.61
CA ASP A 370 -5.37 -10.92 22.43
C ASP A 370 -4.37 -10.54 23.53
N GLN A 371 -3.53 -11.48 23.96
CA GLN A 371 -2.47 -11.21 24.94
C GLN A 371 -1.30 -10.37 24.38
N TYR A 372 -1.20 -10.25 23.05
CA TYR A 372 -0.15 -9.49 22.38
C TYR A 372 -0.70 -8.15 21.90
N ASP A 373 0.11 -7.11 22.00
CA ASP A 373 -0.21 -5.79 21.45
C ASP A 373 0.08 -5.75 19.95
N VAL A 374 1.17 -6.44 19.55
CA VAL A 374 1.65 -6.46 18.15
C VAL A 374 2.11 -7.87 17.79
N ILE A 375 1.92 -8.25 16.55
CA ILE A 375 2.46 -9.47 15.94
C ILE A 375 3.53 -9.09 14.93
N LEU A 376 4.75 -9.61 15.10
CA LEU A 376 5.86 -9.45 14.16
C LEU A 376 5.96 -10.66 13.24
N GLN A 377 6.07 -10.41 11.93
CA GLN A 377 6.27 -11.42 10.88
C GLN A 377 7.17 -10.88 9.76
N PRO A 378 7.79 -11.74 8.93
CA PRO A 378 8.28 -11.30 7.64
C PRO A 378 7.14 -10.67 6.82
N THR A 379 7.40 -9.62 6.05
CA THR A 379 6.38 -9.10 5.11
C THR A 379 6.21 -10.05 3.94
N LEU A 380 7.32 -10.55 3.41
CA LEU A 380 7.39 -11.44 2.25
C LEU A 380 8.26 -12.65 2.55
N ALA A 381 8.04 -13.73 1.80
CA ALA A 381 8.90 -14.91 1.88
C ALA A 381 10.18 -14.78 1.04
N LEU A 382 10.21 -13.94 0.01
CA LEU A 382 11.36 -13.73 -0.87
C LEU A 382 11.75 -12.26 -0.95
N PRO A 383 13.04 -11.95 -1.22
CA PRO A 383 13.48 -10.62 -1.65
C PRO A 383 12.80 -10.19 -2.96
N PRO A 384 12.98 -8.92 -3.41
CA PRO A 384 12.44 -8.47 -4.70
C PRO A 384 12.79 -9.45 -5.83
N VAL A 385 11.78 -9.96 -6.55
CA VAL A 385 11.94 -10.93 -7.65
C VAL A 385 12.15 -10.20 -8.98
N PRO A 386 12.74 -10.84 -10.00
CA PRO A 386 12.89 -10.26 -11.33
C PRO A 386 11.55 -9.83 -11.95
N VAL A 387 11.57 -8.79 -12.80
CA VAL A 387 10.43 -8.48 -13.68
C VAL A 387 10.16 -9.67 -14.60
N GLY A 388 8.89 -10.01 -14.78
CA GLY A 388 8.45 -11.19 -15.57
C GLY A 388 8.38 -12.48 -14.78
N TYR A 389 8.96 -12.59 -13.58
CA TYR A 389 9.04 -13.82 -12.78
C TYR A 389 7.69 -14.57 -12.64
N PHE A 390 6.61 -13.84 -12.50
CA PHE A 390 5.28 -14.44 -12.33
C PHE A 390 4.67 -14.84 -13.68
N ASP A 391 4.97 -14.11 -14.77
CA ASP A 391 4.39 -14.32 -16.09
C ASP A 391 5.18 -15.32 -16.96
N GLU A 392 6.32 -15.84 -16.46
CA GLU A 392 7.07 -16.92 -17.11
C GLU A 392 6.31 -18.25 -17.19
N VAL A 393 5.24 -18.38 -16.40
CA VAL A 393 4.44 -19.61 -16.26
C VAL A 393 2.98 -19.35 -16.59
N GLY A 394 2.20 -20.42 -16.71
CA GLY A 394 0.75 -20.31 -16.93
C GLY A 394 0.01 -19.66 -15.74
N PRO A 395 -1.22 -19.18 -15.95
CA PRO A 395 -1.94 -18.36 -14.97
C PRO A 395 -2.22 -19.07 -13.64
N GLU A 396 -2.41 -20.37 -13.64
CA GLU A 396 -2.59 -21.17 -12.43
C GLU A 396 -1.30 -21.20 -11.59
N GLU A 397 -0.18 -21.53 -12.20
CA GLU A 397 1.13 -21.57 -11.54
C GLU A 397 1.58 -20.15 -11.15
N ASN A 398 1.26 -19.13 -11.93
CA ASN A 398 1.46 -17.73 -11.57
C ASN A 398 0.76 -17.41 -10.24
N PHE A 399 -0.49 -17.81 -10.08
CA PHE A 399 -1.23 -17.58 -8.83
C PHE A 399 -0.60 -18.34 -7.65
N VAL A 400 -0.13 -19.58 -7.85
CA VAL A 400 0.62 -20.34 -6.84
C VAL A 400 1.91 -19.59 -6.45
N ARG A 401 2.72 -19.15 -7.42
CA ARG A 401 3.94 -18.37 -7.15
C ARG A 401 3.66 -17.12 -6.32
N GLN A 402 2.55 -16.44 -6.54
CA GLN A 402 2.13 -15.29 -5.75
C GLN A 402 1.84 -15.67 -4.30
N THR A 403 1.14 -16.77 -4.04
CA THR A 403 0.87 -17.23 -2.68
C THR A 403 2.13 -17.64 -1.92
N LEU A 404 3.13 -18.19 -2.63
CA LEU A 404 4.44 -18.53 -2.06
C LEU A 404 5.30 -17.29 -1.79
N PHE A 405 5.19 -16.25 -2.61
CA PHE A 405 5.92 -14.99 -2.43
C PHE A 405 5.37 -14.16 -1.26
N THR A 406 4.05 -14.11 -1.09
CA THR A 406 3.37 -13.26 -0.09
C THR A 406 2.46 -14.06 0.85
N PRO A 407 2.97 -15.05 1.59
CA PRO A 407 2.13 -15.94 2.39
C PRO A 407 1.57 -15.29 3.66
N PHE A 408 2.12 -14.16 4.11
CA PHE A 408 1.80 -13.55 5.41
C PHE A 408 0.75 -12.44 5.33
N THR A 409 0.66 -11.70 4.22
CA THR A 409 -0.02 -10.40 4.18
C THR A 409 -1.54 -10.49 4.18
N SER A 410 -2.12 -11.44 3.42
CA SER A 410 -3.57 -11.56 3.21
C SER A 410 -4.37 -11.86 4.47
N VAL A 411 -3.74 -12.47 5.48
CA VAL A 411 -4.32 -12.71 6.79
C VAL A 411 -4.94 -11.44 7.38
N TYR A 412 -4.22 -10.33 7.32
CA TYR A 412 -4.66 -9.05 7.90
C TYR A 412 -5.70 -8.31 7.05
N ASN A 413 -5.94 -8.75 5.83
CA ASN A 413 -7.10 -8.35 5.04
C ASN A 413 -8.35 -9.15 5.47
N VAL A 414 -8.18 -10.46 5.70
CA VAL A 414 -9.25 -11.34 6.18
C VAL A 414 -9.71 -10.93 7.59
N THR A 415 -8.77 -10.73 8.52
CA THR A 415 -9.09 -10.30 9.89
C THR A 415 -9.59 -8.86 9.96
N GLY A 416 -9.14 -7.99 9.05
CA GLY A 416 -9.41 -6.55 9.07
C GLY A 416 -8.51 -5.75 10.00
N GLN A 417 -7.56 -6.39 10.70
CA GLN A 417 -6.60 -5.73 11.58
C GLN A 417 -5.69 -4.76 10.81
N PRO A 418 -5.21 -3.67 11.44
CA PRO A 418 -4.19 -2.82 10.85
C PRO A 418 -2.85 -3.56 10.80
N ALA A 419 -2.06 -3.28 9.78
CA ALA A 419 -0.70 -3.80 9.65
C ALA A 419 0.20 -2.82 8.89
N VAL A 420 1.46 -2.75 9.27
CA VAL A 420 2.48 -1.90 8.63
C VAL A 420 3.61 -2.75 8.06
N ASN A 421 4.24 -2.25 7.01
CA ASN A 421 5.56 -2.68 6.59
C ASN A 421 6.59 -1.66 7.06
N VAL A 422 7.66 -2.13 7.74
CA VAL A 422 8.78 -1.30 8.21
C VAL A 422 10.06 -1.74 7.51
N PRO A 423 10.78 -0.87 6.77
CA PRO A 423 11.95 -1.23 5.98
C PRO A 423 13.24 -1.20 6.84
N LEU A 424 13.40 -2.18 7.71
CA LEU A 424 14.49 -2.23 8.70
C LEU A 424 15.78 -2.90 8.19
N HIS A 425 15.75 -3.56 7.03
CA HIS A 425 16.88 -4.35 6.56
C HIS A 425 17.14 -4.17 5.06
N TRP A 426 18.41 -4.32 4.69
CA TRP A 426 18.88 -4.40 3.29
C TRP A 426 19.82 -5.60 3.18
N THR A 427 19.70 -6.34 2.09
CA THR A 427 20.63 -7.43 1.76
C THR A 427 22.03 -6.88 1.51
N ASP A 428 23.05 -7.73 1.49
CA ASP A 428 24.42 -7.35 1.09
C ASP A 428 24.47 -6.77 -0.33
N GLY A 429 23.55 -7.17 -1.20
CA GLY A 429 23.37 -6.62 -2.55
C GLY A 429 22.61 -5.29 -2.60
N GLY A 430 22.21 -4.71 -1.47
CA GLY A 430 21.52 -3.42 -1.39
C GLY A 430 20.01 -3.47 -1.65
N LEU A 431 19.41 -4.65 -1.71
CA LEU A 431 17.96 -4.79 -1.88
C LEU A 431 17.24 -4.62 -0.53
N PRO A 432 16.18 -3.82 -0.44
CA PRO A 432 15.44 -3.63 0.79
C PRO A 432 14.59 -4.87 1.15
N ILE A 433 14.51 -5.16 2.42
CA ILE A 433 13.66 -6.19 3.02
C ILE A 433 12.85 -5.57 4.15
N GLY A 434 11.53 -5.61 4.03
CA GLY A 434 10.63 -5.15 5.08
C GLY A 434 10.23 -6.24 6.05
N VAL A 435 9.85 -5.82 7.25
CA VAL A 435 9.17 -6.65 8.24
C VAL A 435 7.77 -6.13 8.50
N MET A 436 6.85 -7.01 8.82
CA MET A 436 5.45 -6.65 9.04
C MET A 436 5.13 -6.66 10.54
N LEU A 437 4.51 -5.57 11.00
CA LEU A 437 3.91 -5.47 12.32
C LEU A 437 2.40 -5.37 12.15
N ALA A 438 1.64 -6.22 12.84
CA ALA A 438 0.19 -6.17 12.85
C ALA A 438 -0.33 -5.89 14.26
N GLY A 439 -1.29 -4.98 14.37
CA GLY A 439 -1.88 -4.53 15.63
C GLY A 439 -3.23 -5.14 15.91
N ARG A 440 -3.80 -4.77 17.05
CA ARG A 440 -5.20 -5.05 17.38
C ARG A 440 -6.14 -4.27 16.46
N MET A 441 -7.36 -4.76 16.30
CA MET A 441 -8.38 -4.07 15.51
C MET A 441 -8.60 -2.65 16.05
N GLY A 442 -8.46 -1.65 15.16
CA GLY A 442 -8.67 -0.23 15.49
C GLY A 442 -7.46 0.46 16.11
N ASP A 443 -6.35 -0.26 16.36
CA ASP A 443 -5.17 0.26 17.07
C ASP A 443 -4.02 0.60 16.12
N GLU A 444 -4.28 1.42 15.14
CA GLU A 444 -3.23 2.00 14.29
C GLU A 444 -2.26 2.86 15.10
N ALA A 445 -2.74 3.48 16.18
CA ALA A 445 -1.95 4.39 17.01
C ALA A 445 -0.74 3.69 17.64
N THR A 446 -0.93 2.49 18.20
CA THR A 446 0.17 1.67 18.75
C THR A 446 1.18 1.29 17.66
N LEU A 447 0.71 0.87 16.46
CA LEU A 447 1.59 0.52 15.35
C LEU A 447 2.42 1.72 14.86
N ILE A 448 1.80 2.90 14.80
CA ILE A 448 2.46 4.15 14.39
C ILE A 448 3.50 4.56 15.44
N ALA A 449 3.15 4.56 16.72
CA ALA A 449 4.07 4.89 17.82
C ALA A 449 5.27 3.94 17.86
N LEU A 450 5.04 2.62 17.73
CA LEU A 450 6.11 1.61 17.68
C LEU A 450 6.98 1.79 16.43
N SER A 451 6.36 2.04 15.27
CA SER A 451 7.11 2.24 14.02
C SER A 451 7.96 3.51 14.07
N ALA A 452 7.49 4.59 14.72
CA ALA A 452 8.26 5.81 14.93
C ALA A 452 9.47 5.56 15.85
N GLN A 453 9.29 4.79 16.92
CA GLN A 453 10.39 4.37 17.78
C GLN A 453 11.44 3.53 17.04
N LEU A 454 11.00 2.61 16.17
CA LEU A 454 11.90 1.82 15.31
C LEU A 454 12.64 2.69 14.30
N GLU A 455 11.95 3.69 13.70
CA GLU A 455 12.56 4.66 12.79
C GLU A 455 13.63 5.51 13.49
N GLU A 456 13.39 5.93 14.71
CA GLU A 456 14.37 6.66 15.53
C GLU A 456 15.59 5.80 15.91
N ALA A 457 15.36 4.54 16.28
CA ALA A 457 16.42 3.62 16.66
C ALA A 457 17.27 3.12 15.48
N ARG A 458 16.66 2.94 14.32
CA ARG A 458 17.30 2.49 13.08
C ARG A 458 16.76 3.27 11.88
N PRO A 459 17.21 4.51 11.65
CA PRO A 459 16.73 5.37 10.57
C PRO A 459 16.98 4.76 9.19
N TRP A 460 16.00 4.89 8.30
CA TRP A 460 16.09 4.41 6.90
C TRP A 460 15.84 5.47 5.86
N ALA A 461 15.16 6.58 6.19
CA ALA A 461 14.74 7.61 5.23
C ALA A 461 15.90 8.30 4.49
N HIS A 462 17.12 8.19 5.02
CA HIS A 462 18.35 8.69 4.39
C HIS A 462 18.96 7.74 3.36
N ARG A 463 18.43 6.51 3.26
CA ARG A 463 18.88 5.53 2.26
C ARG A 463 18.14 5.79 0.96
N HIS A 464 18.89 6.06 -0.08
CA HIS A 464 18.35 6.34 -1.40
C HIS A 464 18.82 5.30 -2.42
N PRO A 465 17.95 4.92 -3.39
CA PRO A 465 18.36 4.03 -4.47
C PRO A 465 19.27 4.75 -5.47
N PRO A 466 20.02 4.01 -6.32
CA PRO A 466 20.98 4.60 -7.29
C PRO A 466 20.37 5.60 -8.28
N ILE A 467 19.07 5.62 -8.46
CA ILE A 467 18.34 6.50 -9.39
C ILE A 467 17.91 7.83 -8.73
N TRP A 468 18.20 8.02 -7.45
CA TRP A 468 17.70 9.16 -6.66
C TRP A 468 18.24 10.52 -7.14
N ASP A 469 19.50 10.61 -7.57
CA ASP A 469 20.19 11.83 -8.00
C ASP A 469 19.89 12.23 -9.47
#